data_82233806c1033dc25315bf8248007240
#
_entry.id   82233806c1033dc25315bf8248007240
#
_cell.length_a   1.000
_cell.length_b   1.000
_cell.length_c   1.000
_cell.angle_alpha   90.00
_cell.angle_beta   90.00
_cell.angle_gamma   90.00
#
_symmetry.space_group_name_H-M   'P 1'
#
loop_
_entity.id
_entity.type
_entity.pdbx_description
1 polymer ?
#
loop_
_entity_poly.entity_id
_entity_poly.type
_entity_poly.pdbx_seq_one_letter_code
_entity_poly.pdbx_strand_id
1 'polypeptide(L)'
;MKKVLIVGTGDVGSHILEFIARDDNNIEWIIGDIDENRAKLLCNNASIGAAHHGKHPVFHPKEVDLLNIEKTADLIKKEKPIAVINCTVLHTWHLIRQLPEDLYARISSAGLGAWLPCQLTLGMNLAKAIKESGERPYYINTSLSCLTNPVMGKIGLAPTIGIGNVDLIAPAIITYLSQQTGIHRSKIDIRLVCHHQHWVYPREAGYQPGAPYFLKIIINQEVVTDQFDTDKIMYDSVKMYPEGISFTTVSASSAIKNLKAMIYNEGLATHSPGPNGLPGGYPVKLDAKGAVVNLPAEISLEEAININEESGKLDSIEQIKNDGTVVFSDYSYEIMKETLGFDCRSFKP
;
A
#
# COMPACT_ATOMS: atom_id res chain seq x y z
N MET A 1 -0.60 -24.05 -14.22
CA MET A 1 -1.03 -23.36 -12.98
C MET A 1 -0.91 -21.83 -13.19
N LYS A 2 -1.67 -21.04 -12.42
CA LYS A 2 -1.50 -19.58 -12.40
C LYS A 2 -0.16 -19.25 -11.74
N LYS A 3 0.56 -18.23 -12.24
CA LYS A 3 1.81 -17.78 -11.65
C LYS A 3 1.66 -16.37 -11.08
N VAL A 4 2.27 -16.10 -9.94
CA VAL A 4 2.33 -14.77 -9.32
C VAL A 4 3.79 -14.45 -9.03
N LEU A 5 4.23 -13.25 -9.42
CA LEU A 5 5.57 -12.74 -9.12
C LEU A 5 5.49 -11.80 -7.91
N ILE A 6 6.27 -12.08 -6.88
CA ILE A 6 6.50 -11.20 -5.73
C ILE A 6 7.93 -10.72 -5.81
N VAL A 7 8.16 -9.40 -5.79
CA VAL A 7 9.50 -8.82 -5.83
C VAL A 7 9.78 -8.09 -4.53
N GLY A 8 10.85 -8.49 -3.86
CA GLY A 8 11.28 -8.01 -2.55
C GLY A 8 10.84 -8.93 -1.41
N THR A 9 11.83 -9.44 -0.68
CA THR A 9 11.66 -10.34 0.48
C THR A 9 12.00 -9.63 1.81
N GLY A 10 11.72 -8.33 1.89
CA GLY A 10 11.77 -7.53 3.13
C GLY A 10 10.60 -7.88 4.08
N ASP A 11 10.28 -6.96 5.01
CA ASP A 11 9.28 -7.22 6.06
C ASP A 11 7.92 -7.65 5.48
N VAL A 12 7.34 -6.87 4.57
CA VAL A 12 6.03 -7.19 3.99
C VAL A 12 6.11 -8.45 3.11
N GLY A 13 7.15 -8.56 2.27
CA GLY A 13 7.33 -9.70 1.36
C GLY A 13 7.51 -11.03 2.11
N SER A 14 8.28 -11.06 3.20
CA SER A 14 8.47 -12.26 4.03
C SER A 14 7.17 -12.69 4.71
N HIS A 15 6.36 -11.76 5.23
CA HIS A 15 5.04 -12.09 5.78
C HIS A 15 4.08 -12.59 4.71
N ILE A 16 4.10 -12.03 3.49
CA ILE A 16 3.32 -12.59 2.37
C ILE A 16 3.73 -14.05 2.13
N LEU A 17 5.05 -14.34 2.05
CA LEU A 17 5.53 -15.71 1.88
C LEU A 17 4.99 -16.66 2.95
N GLU A 18 5.07 -16.28 4.22
CA GLU A 18 4.59 -17.10 5.33
C GLU A 18 3.09 -17.40 5.24
N PHE A 19 2.28 -16.43 4.82
CA PHE A 19 0.84 -16.63 4.68
C PHE A 19 0.47 -17.48 3.47
N ILE A 20 1.04 -17.19 2.29
CA ILE A 20 0.74 -17.96 1.08
C ILE A 20 1.24 -19.39 1.15
N ALA A 21 2.31 -19.64 1.92
CA ALA A 21 2.85 -20.98 2.13
C ALA A 21 1.87 -21.90 2.88
N ARG A 22 1.02 -21.33 3.74
CA ARG A 22 0.04 -22.05 4.57
C ARG A 22 -1.36 -22.05 3.97
N ASP A 23 -1.53 -21.40 2.83
CA ASP A 23 -2.81 -21.26 2.16
C ASP A 23 -3.06 -22.37 1.14
N ASP A 24 -4.31 -22.81 1.00
CA ASP A 24 -4.71 -23.73 -0.06
C ASP A 24 -4.94 -22.96 -1.36
N ASN A 25 -3.90 -22.90 -2.18
CA ASN A 25 -4.00 -22.25 -3.48
C ASN A 25 -3.27 -23.11 -4.56
N ASN A 26 -3.78 -23.05 -5.77
CA ASN A 26 -3.16 -23.70 -6.92
C ASN A 26 -2.37 -22.67 -7.76
N ILE A 27 -1.37 -22.06 -7.10
CA ILE A 27 -0.54 -20.98 -7.64
C ILE A 27 0.92 -21.39 -7.53
N GLU A 28 1.70 -21.14 -8.58
CA GLU A 28 3.15 -21.14 -8.55
C GLU A 28 3.63 -19.71 -8.22
N TRP A 29 4.49 -19.62 -7.22
CA TRP A 29 4.98 -18.35 -6.72
C TRP A 29 6.42 -18.11 -7.15
N ILE A 30 6.66 -17.08 -7.95
CA ILE A 30 8.00 -16.62 -8.33
C ILE A 30 8.39 -15.57 -7.30
N ILE A 31 9.48 -15.83 -6.57
CA ILE A 31 9.94 -14.98 -5.48
C ILE A 31 11.24 -14.32 -5.90
N GLY A 32 11.12 -13.04 -6.26
CA GLY A 32 12.24 -12.22 -6.71
C GLY A 32 12.87 -11.41 -5.58
N ASP A 33 14.18 -11.42 -5.50
CA ASP A 33 14.96 -10.49 -4.66
C ASP A 33 16.28 -10.17 -5.37
N ILE A 34 16.91 -9.07 -5.03
CA ILE A 34 18.25 -8.75 -5.54
C ILE A 34 19.28 -9.78 -5.07
N ASP A 35 19.03 -10.40 -3.92
CA ASP A 35 19.79 -11.54 -3.37
C ASP A 35 18.96 -12.84 -3.55
N GLU A 36 19.24 -13.61 -4.60
CA GLU A 36 18.57 -14.90 -4.86
C GLU A 36 18.73 -15.88 -3.70
N ASN A 37 19.88 -15.89 -3.03
CA ASN A 37 20.10 -16.78 -1.90
C ASN A 37 19.20 -16.44 -0.72
N ARG A 38 19.00 -15.16 -0.44
CA ARG A 38 18.04 -14.70 0.56
C ARG A 38 16.64 -15.14 0.20
N ALA A 39 16.19 -14.94 -1.04
CA ALA A 39 14.89 -15.40 -1.52
C ALA A 39 14.74 -16.93 -1.31
N LYS A 40 15.75 -17.72 -1.68
CA LYS A 40 15.77 -19.17 -1.51
C LYS A 40 15.64 -19.60 -0.04
N LEU A 41 16.40 -18.98 0.85
CA LEU A 41 16.36 -19.30 2.28
C LEU A 41 14.98 -19.00 2.89
N LEU A 42 14.37 -17.87 2.51
CA LEU A 42 13.03 -17.51 2.98
C LEU A 42 11.94 -18.44 2.41
N CYS A 43 12.05 -18.85 1.15
CA CYS A 43 11.17 -19.87 0.56
C CYS A 43 11.29 -21.20 1.30
N ASN A 44 12.50 -21.62 1.63
CA ASN A 44 12.72 -22.84 2.40
C ASN A 44 12.11 -22.74 3.80
N ASN A 45 12.33 -21.61 4.50
CA ASN A 45 11.76 -21.37 5.83
C ASN A 45 10.22 -21.46 5.80
N ALA A 46 9.59 -20.74 4.85
CA ALA A 46 8.14 -20.74 4.68
C ALA A 46 7.61 -22.15 4.35
N SER A 47 8.30 -22.91 3.47
CA SER A 47 7.93 -24.29 3.11
C SER A 47 8.06 -25.26 4.30
N ILE A 48 9.13 -25.13 5.11
CA ILE A 48 9.29 -25.94 6.32
C ILE A 48 8.16 -25.64 7.31
N GLY A 49 7.86 -24.35 7.53
CA GLY A 49 6.75 -23.94 8.38
C GLY A 49 5.39 -24.44 7.86
N ALA A 50 5.17 -24.41 6.57
CA ALA A 50 3.94 -24.91 5.92
C ALA A 50 3.77 -26.44 6.07
N ALA A 51 4.87 -27.20 6.06
CA ALA A 51 4.83 -28.65 6.22
C ALA A 51 4.22 -29.08 7.56
N HIS A 52 4.38 -28.29 8.64
CA HIS A 52 3.68 -28.54 9.92
C HIS A 52 2.16 -28.45 9.81
N HIS A 53 1.66 -27.80 8.77
CA HIS A 53 0.22 -27.69 8.46
C HIS A 53 -0.20 -28.60 7.31
N GLY A 54 0.67 -29.53 6.86
CA GLY A 54 0.40 -30.43 5.74
C GLY A 54 0.29 -29.70 4.39
N LYS A 55 0.95 -28.51 4.25
CA LYS A 55 0.93 -27.72 3.02
C LYS A 55 2.27 -27.81 2.29
N HIS A 56 2.21 -27.75 0.97
CA HIS A 56 3.36 -27.91 0.09
C HIS A 56 3.36 -26.85 -1.01
N PRO A 57 3.73 -25.59 -0.70
CA PRO A 57 3.73 -24.50 -1.67
C PRO A 57 4.79 -24.72 -2.75
N VAL A 58 4.52 -24.21 -3.96
CA VAL A 58 5.48 -24.24 -5.06
C VAL A 58 6.13 -22.86 -5.21
N PHE A 59 7.38 -22.75 -4.76
CA PHE A 59 8.17 -21.52 -4.84
C PHE A 59 9.30 -21.63 -5.87
N HIS A 60 9.52 -20.57 -6.64
CA HIS A 60 10.59 -20.40 -7.61
C HIS A 60 11.41 -19.16 -7.25
N PRO A 61 12.45 -19.26 -6.39
CA PRO A 61 13.31 -18.12 -6.08
C PRO A 61 14.08 -17.68 -7.33
N LYS A 62 14.24 -16.36 -7.50
CA LYS A 62 14.92 -15.71 -8.63
C LYS A 62 15.67 -14.47 -8.19
N GLU A 63 16.84 -14.24 -8.78
CA GLU A 63 17.46 -12.93 -8.73
C GLU A 63 16.68 -11.92 -9.58
N VAL A 64 16.23 -10.82 -8.95
CA VAL A 64 15.52 -9.72 -9.61
C VAL A 64 16.10 -8.39 -9.14
N ASP A 65 16.87 -7.75 -10.01
CA ASP A 65 17.33 -6.39 -9.80
C ASP A 65 16.44 -5.41 -10.57
N LEU A 66 15.64 -4.64 -9.87
CA LEU A 66 14.73 -3.65 -10.46
C LEU A 66 15.44 -2.43 -11.06
N LEU A 67 16.77 -2.28 -10.88
CA LEU A 67 17.57 -1.32 -11.63
C LEU A 67 17.84 -1.81 -13.05
N ASN A 68 17.73 -3.11 -13.31
CA ASN A 68 17.80 -3.70 -14.64
C ASN A 68 16.40 -4.00 -15.18
N ILE A 69 15.79 -2.98 -15.81
CA ILE A 69 14.41 -3.04 -16.32
C ILE A 69 14.29 -4.11 -17.42
N GLU A 70 15.24 -4.20 -18.34
CA GLU A 70 15.22 -5.15 -19.46
C GLU A 70 15.22 -6.61 -18.97
N LYS A 71 16.14 -6.98 -18.07
CA LYS A 71 16.19 -8.34 -17.49
C LYS A 71 14.91 -8.68 -16.73
N THR A 72 14.33 -7.71 -16.04
CA THR A 72 13.07 -7.87 -15.34
C THR A 72 11.90 -8.03 -16.31
N ALA A 73 11.87 -7.29 -17.41
CA ALA A 73 10.86 -7.42 -18.47
C ALA A 73 10.93 -8.79 -19.14
N ASP A 74 12.13 -9.29 -19.43
CA ASP A 74 12.34 -10.62 -19.99
C ASP A 74 11.85 -11.73 -19.05
N LEU A 75 12.09 -11.59 -17.75
CA LEU A 75 11.54 -12.51 -16.73
C LEU A 75 10.01 -12.53 -16.76
N ILE A 76 9.38 -11.34 -16.74
CA ILE A 76 7.91 -11.22 -16.77
C ILE A 76 7.35 -11.82 -18.07
N LYS A 77 7.95 -11.52 -19.22
CA LYS A 77 7.56 -12.06 -20.52
C LYS A 77 7.69 -13.58 -20.61
N LYS A 78 8.74 -14.16 -19.99
CA LYS A 78 8.98 -15.61 -19.93
C LYS A 78 7.98 -16.31 -19.02
N GLU A 79 7.78 -15.79 -17.80
CA GLU A 79 7.00 -16.44 -16.75
C GLU A 79 5.50 -16.17 -16.88
N LYS A 80 5.11 -15.05 -17.53
CA LYS A 80 3.71 -14.63 -17.75
C LYS A 80 2.86 -14.66 -16.48
N PRO A 81 3.30 -13.97 -15.41
CA PRO A 81 2.53 -13.95 -14.17
C PRO A 81 1.19 -13.25 -14.38
N ILE A 82 0.14 -13.74 -13.74
CA ILE A 82 -1.18 -13.09 -13.74
C ILE A 82 -1.24 -11.88 -12.81
N ALA A 83 -0.33 -11.84 -11.83
CA ALA A 83 -0.17 -10.71 -10.92
C ALA A 83 1.31 -10.52 -10.56
N VAL A 84 1.68 -9.27 -10.30
CA VAL A 84 3.00 -8.86 -9.82
C VAL A 84 2.80 -8.02 -8.58
N ILE A 85 3.50 -8.38 -7.49
CA ILE A 85 3.46 -7.65 -6.22
C ILE A 85 4.82 -6.99 -5.98
N ASN A 86 4.85 -5.67 -5.88
CA ASN A 86 6.02 -4.92 -5.47
C ASN A 86 6.10 -4.84 -3.95
N CYS A 87 7.14 -5.42 -3.35
CA CYS A 87 7.48 -5.30 -1.93
C CYS A 87 8.85 -4.64 -1.73
N THR A 88 9.31 -3.84 -2.69
CA THR A 88 10.63 -3.22 -2.68
C THR A 88 10.58 -1.74 -2.40
N VAL A 89 11.62 -1.24 -1.75
CA VAL A 89 11.92 0.18 -1.56
C VAL A 89 13.45 0.36 -1.58
N LEU A 90 13.95 1.54 -1.95
CA LEU A 90 15.38 1.84 -1.84
C LEU A 90 15.82 1.98 -0.37
N HIS A 91 15.00 2.62 0.45
CA HIS A 91 15.21 2.75 1.89
C HIS A 91 13.95 2.42 2.66
N THR A 92 14.10 1.56 3.68
CA THR A 92 13.02 1.27 4.60
C THR A 92 12.83 2.43 5.57
N TRP A 93 11.59 2.71 5.92
CA TRP A 93 11.23 3.69 6.93
C TRP A 93 11.91 3.44 8.28
N HIS A 94 12.20 2.18 8.57
CA HIS A 94 12.85 1.75 9.79
C HIS A 94 14.30 2.30 9.94
N LEU A 95 15.03 2.42 8.83
CA LEU A 95 16.41 2.97 8.87
C LEU A 95 16.41 4.46 9.22
N ILE A 96 15.42 5.21 8.75
CA ILE A 96 15.31 6.65 9.03
C ILE A 96 15.07 6.89 10.52
N ARG A 97 14.29 6.03 11.17
CA ARG A 97 14.05 6.10 12.62
C ARG A 97 15.27 5.82 13.50
N GLN A 98 16.36 5.30 12.92
CA GLN A 98 17.62 5.07 13.64
C GLN A 98 18.53 6.31 13.68
N LEU A 99 18.14 7.40 13.03
CA LEU A 99 18.84 8.67 13.11
C LEU A 99 18.78 9.25 14.54
N PRO A 100 19.74 10.10 14.95
CA PRO A 100 19.63 10.86 16.18
C PRO A 100 18.28 11.56 16.28
N GLU A 101 17.72 11.64 17.49
CA GLU A 101 16.33 12.07 17.72
C GLU A 101 16.04 13.48 17.16
N ASP A 102 16.95 14.43 17.35
CA ASP A 102 16.86 15.80 16.84
C ASP A 102 16.86 15.84 15.30
N LEU A 103 17.73 15.04 14.67
CA LEU A 103 17.81 14.94 13.23
C LEU A 103 16.57 14.25 12.66
N TYR A 104 16.13 13.15 13.29
CA TYR A 104 14.90 12.46 12.90
C TYR A 104 13.69 13.39 12.99
N ALA A 105 13.53 14.11 14.10
CA ALA A 105 12.41 15.05 14.28
C ALA A 105 12.41 16.14 13.19
N ARG A 106 13.58 16.71 12.88
CA ARG A 106 13.72 17.75 11.85
C ARG A 106 13.37 17.22 10.45
N ILE A 107 13.88 16.04 10.08
CA ILE A 107 13.60 15.44 8.77
C ILE A 107 12.13 15.01 8.66
N SER A 108 11.57 14.42 9.73
CA SER A 108 10.18 13.99 9.76
C SER A 108 9.20 15.16 9.62
N SER A 109 9.57 16.36 10.07
CA SER A 109 8.74 17.56 9.89
C SER A 109 8.61 17.97 8.42
N ALA A 110 9.51 17.53 7.53
CA ALA A 110 9.37 17.71 6.07
C ALA A 110 8.26 16.87 5.44
N GLY A 111 7.58 16.01 6.22
CA GLY A 111 6.55 15.10 5.72
C GLY A 111 7.10 13.91 4.96
N LEU A 112 6.21 12.97 4.60
CA LEU A 112 6.60 11.75 3.87
C LEU A 112 6.99 12.02 2.42
N GLY A 113 6.59 13.14 1.85
CA GLY A 113 6.93 13.56 0.48
C GLY A 113 8.42 13.61 0.22
N ALA A 114 9.23 14.02 1.22
CA ALA A 114 10.69 14.03 1.13
C ALA A 114 11.30 12.65 0.80
N TRP A 115 10.62 11.56 1.20
CA TRP A 115 11.04 10.18 1.00
C TRP A 115 10.45 9.54 -0.26
N LEU A 116 9.57 10.26 -0.95
CA LEU A 116 8.85 9.72 -2.11
C LEU A 116 9.78 9.16 -3.19
N PRO A 117 10.94 9.76 -3.55
CA PRO A 117 11.86 9.18 -4.52
C PRO A 117 12.33 7.78 -4.12
N CYS A 118 12.63 7.55 -2.85
CA CYS A 118 13.08 6.25 -2.36
C CYS A 118 11.97 5.18 -2.38
N GLN A 119 10.73 5.59 -2.23
CA GLN A 119 9.56 4.71 -2.28
C GLN A 119 9.08 4.45 -3.71
N LEU A 120 9.29 5.40 -4.62
CA LEU A 120 8.79 5.36 -6.00
C LEU A 120 9.70 4.57 -6.94
N THR A 121 11.01 4.75 -6.84
CA THR A 121 11.97 4.35 -7.90
C THR A 121 11.84 2.88 -8.30
N LEU A 122 11.91 1.96 -7.35
CA LEU A 122 11.88 0.52 -7.67
C LEU A 122 10.51 0.07 -8.17
N GLY A 123 9.42 0.57 -7.55
CA GLY A 123 8.06 0.28 -8.00
C GLY A 123 7.79 0.80 -9.41
N MET A 124 8.30 1.99 -9.74
CA MET A 124 8.20 2.57 -11.07
C MET A 124 9.01 1.77 -12.11
N ASN A 125 10.22 1.33 -11.77
CA ASN A 125 11.03 0.49 -12.66
C ASN A 125 10.33 -0.85 -12.92
N LEU A 126 9.70 -1.45 -11.91
CA LEU A 126 8.88 -2.65 -12.09
C LEU A 126 7.69 -2.38 -13.03
N ALA A 127 7.00 -1.24 -12.89
CA ALA A 127 5.92 -0.84 -13.80
C ALA A 127 6.42 -0.64 -15.25
N LYS A 128 7.63 -0.06 -15.43
CA LYS A 128 8.29 0.04 -16.73
C LYS A 128 8.59 -1.35 -17.31
N ALA A 129 9.13 -2.26 -16.51
CA ALA A 129 9.41 -3.65 -16.92
C ALA A 129 8.14 -4.42 -17.30
N ILE A 130 7.04 -4.26 -16.55
CA ILE A 130 5.72 -4.82 -16.91
C ILE A 130 5.30 -4.31 -18.29
N LYS A 131 5.39 -3.01 -18.52
CA LYS A 131 5.01 -2.40 -19.82
C LYS A 131 5.89 -2.91 -20.95
N GLU A 132 7.21 -3.00 -20.77
CA GLU A 132 8.17 -3.48 -21.77
C GLU A 132 8.00 -4.98 -22.08
N SER A 133 7.59 -5.78 -21.10
CA SER A 133 7.33 -7.21 -21.30
C SER A 133 6.18 -7.48 -22.28
N GLY A 134 5.27 -6.52 -22.46
CA GLY A 134 4.03 -6.67 -23.23
C GLY A 134 2.93 -7.44 -22.52
N GLU A 135 3.19 -7.96 -21.31
CA GLU A 135 2.21 -8.67 -20.48
C GLU A 135 1.34 -7.67 -19.69
N ARG A 136 0.19 -8.13 -19.19
CA ARG A 136 -0.77 -7.30 -18.43
C ARG A 136 -1.19 -7.95 -17.12
N PRO A 137 -0.25 -8.20 -16.20
CA PRO A 137 -0.59 -8.71 -14.88
C PRO A 137 -1.33 -7.65 -14.06
N TYR A 138 -2.08 -8.06 -13.04
CA TYR A 138 -2.47 -7.15 -11.97
C TYR A 138 -1.19 -6.66 -11.27
N TYR A 139 -1.00 -5.36 -11.22
CA TYR A 139 0.14 -4.79 -10.51
C TYR A 139 -0.32 -4.28 -9.13
N ILE A 140 0.18 -4.90 -8.07
CA ILE A 140 -0.10 -4.57 -6.67
C ILE A 140 1.14 -3.89 -6.08
N ASN A 141 1.00 -2.65 -5.63
CA ASN A 141 2.12 -1.88 -5.08
C ASN A 141 1.99 -1.72 -3.57
N THR A 142 3.01 -2.14 -2.80
CA THR A 142 3.01 -2.02 -1.34
C THR A 142 3.72 -0.75 -0.83
N SER A 143 4.44 -0.05 -1.71
CA SER A 143 5.32 1.05 -1.34
C SER A 143 4.60 2.40 -1.39
N LEU A 144 4.18 2.92 -0.24
CA LEU A 144 3.56 4.24 -0.06
C LEU A 144 2.52 4.59 -1.15
N SER A 145 1.60 3.67 -1.40
CA SER A 145 0.72 3.67 -2.58
C SER A 145 -0.21 4.87 -2.70
N CYS A 146 -0.52 5.57 -1.59
CA CYS A 146 -1.28 6.83 -1.64
C CYS A 146 -0.57 7.93 -2.43
N LEU A 147 0.76 7.89 -2.49
CA LEU A 147 1.60 8.89 -3.15
C LEU A 147 2.28 8.36 -4.42
N THR A 148 2.82 7.14 -4.39
CA THR A 148 3.57 6.58 -5.53
C THR A 148 2.65 6.21 -6.69
N ASN A 149 1.45 5.67 -6.40
CA ASN A 149 0.50 5.27 -7.45
C ASN A 149 0.01 6.46 -8.28
N PRO A 150 -0.38 7.64 -7.70
CA PRO A 150 -0.76 8.79 -8.51
C PRO A 150 0.37 9.33 -9.39
N VAL A 151 1.64 9.32 -8.93
CA VAL A 151 2.78 9.68 -9.79
C VAL A 151 2.88 8.73 -10.97
N MET A 152 2.86 7.42 -10.73
CA MET A 152 2.88 6.41 -11.80
C MET A 152 1.65 6.51 -12.70
N GLY A 153 0.48 6.84 -12.15
CA GLY A 153 -0.75 7.06 -12.90
C GLY A 153 -0.64 8.18 -13.93
N LYS A 154 -0.06 9.32 -13.54
CA LYS A 154 0.13 10.48 -14.44
C LYS A 154 1.02 10.16 -15.65
N ILE A 155 1.91 9.19 -15.56
CA ILE A 155 2.83 8.79 -16.66
C ILE A 155 2.42 7.49 -17.36
N GLY A 156 1.19 7.02 -17.13
CA GLY A 156 0.66 5.82 -17.81
C GLY A 156 1.28 4.50 -17.34
N LEU A 157 1.70 4.45 -16.06
CA LEU A 157 2.29 3.30 -15.37
C LEU A 157 1.49 2.93 -14.11
N ALA A 158 0.19 3.24 -14.06
CA ALA A 158 -0.67 3.05 -12.90
C ALA A 158 -0.65 1.60 -12.41
N PRO A 159 -0.36 1.33 -11.13
CA PRO A 159 -0.68 0.05 -10.52
C PRO A 159 -2.20 -0.20 -10.50
N THR A 160 -2.60 -1.46 -10.55
CA THR A 160 -4.01 -1.85 -10.40
C THR A 160 -4.54 -1.39 -9.04
N ILE A 161 -3.75 -1.62 -7.98
CA ILE A 161 -4.06 -1.22 -6.61
C ILE A 161 -2.79 -1.00 -5.79
N GLY A 162 -2.96 -0.30 -4.66
CA GLY A 162 -2.03 -0.37 -3.54
C GLY A 162 -2.50 -1.31 -2.44
N ILE A 163 -1.72 -1.41 -1.37
CA ILE A 163 -2.10 -2.12 -0.13
C ILE A 163 -1.83 -1.25 1.09
N GLY A 164 -2.40 -1.65 2.22
CA GLY A 164 -2.20 -0.90 3.47
C GLY A 164 -3.05 0.37 3.54
N ASN A 165 -2.60 1.36 4.34
CA ASN A 165 -3.26 2.67 4.47
C ASN A 165 -4.76 2.55 4.78
N VAL A 166 -5.65 3.00 3.89
CA VAL A 166 -7.11 2.90 4.07
C VAL A 166 -7.56 1.45 4.36
N ASP A 167 -6.88 0.45 3.78
CA ASP A 167 -7.16 -0.97 4.00
C ASP A 167 -6.60 -1.51 5.34
N LEU A 168 -5.87 -0.69 6.09
CA LEU A 168 -5.55 -0.90 7.52
C LEU A 168 -6.56 -0.16 8.41
N ILE A 169 -6.93 1.07 8.04
CA ILE A 169 -7.82 1.92 8.83
C ILE A 169 -9.24 1.33 8.86
N ALA A 170 -9.77 0.90 7.73
CA ALA A 170 -11.13 0.38 7.62
C ALA A 170 -11.41 -0.83 8.54
N PRO A 171 -10.61 -1.89 8.56
CA PRO A 171 -10.81 -3.00 9.49
C PRO A 171 -10.54 -2.63 10.95
N ALA A 172 -9.69 -1.63 11.22
CA ALA A 172 -9.49 -1.10 12.56
C ALA A 172 -10.77 -0.42 13.07
N ILE A 173 -11.41 0.42 12.25
CA ILE A 173 -12.70 1.06 12.58
C ILE A 173 -13.76 0.00 12.87
N ILE A 174 -13.91 -1.01 12.00
CA ILE A 174 -14.87 -2.11 12.21
C ILE A 174 -14.60 -2.83 13.53
N THR A 175 -13.32 -3.09 13.83
CA THR A 175 -12.93 -3.75 15.08
C THR A 175 -13.21 -2.88 16.29
N TYR A 176 -12.88 -1.59 16.22
CA TYR A 176 -13.16 -0.61 17.28
C TYR A 176 -14.67 -0.51 17.55
N LEU A 177 -15.48 -0.31 16.52
CA LEU A 177 -16.94 -0.24 16.64
C LEU A 177 -17.53 -1.53 17.25
N SER A 178 -17.03 -2.70 16.82
CA SER A 178 -17.46 -3.99 17.39
C SER A 178 -17.19 -4.07 18.90
N GLN A 179 -16.02 -3.60 19.34
CA GLN A 179 -15.67 -3.57 20.77
C GLN A 179 -16.52 -2.56 21.57
N GLN A 180 -16.80 -1.39 21.00
CA GLN A 180 -17.58 -0.34 21.66
C GLN A 180 -19.07 -0.69 21.76
N THR A 181 -19.63 -1.36 20.75
CA THR A 181 -21.06 -1.63 20.66
C THR A 181 -21.45 -3.05 21.09
N GLY A 182 -20.49 -3.97 21.18
CA GLY A 182 -20.76 -5.40 21.36
C GLY A 182 -21.35 -6.10 20.13
N ILE A 183 -21.50 -5.38 19.00
CA ILE A 183 -22.05 -5.94 17.76
C ILE A 183 -20.95 -6.70 17.00
N HIS A 184 -21.28 -7.89 16.53
CA HIS A 184 -20.31 -8.70 15.78
C HIS A 184 -19.85 -8.02 14.49
N ARG A 185 -18.55 -8.09 14.19
CA ARG A 185 -17.92 -7.41 13.03
C ARG A 185 -18.62 -7.66 11.70
N SER A 186 -19.17 -8.86 11.47
CA SER A 186 -19.91 -9.19 10.23
C SER A 186 -21.20 -8.39 10.03
N LYS A 187 -21.64 -7.63 11.02
CA LYS A 187 -22.81 -6.75 10.97
C LYS A 187 -22.46 -5.28 10.82
N ILE A 188 -21.17 -4.98 10.79
CA ILE A 188 -20.64 -3.63 10.66
C ILE A 188 -19.98 -3.51 9.30
N ASP A 189 -20.40 -2.54 8.50
CA ASP A 189 -19.79 -2.17 7.24
C ASP A 189 -19.49 -0.67 7.26
N ILE A 190 -18.47 -0.25 6.52
CA ILE A 190 -18.12 1.17 6.38
C ILE A 190 -17.83 1.51 4.92
N ARG A 191 -17.97 2.81 4.58
CA ARG A 191 -17.43 3.39 3.36
C ARG A 191 -16.52 4.53 3.76
N LEU A 192 -15.23 4.37 3.46
CA LEU A 192 -14.19 5.29 3.92
C LEU A 192 -13.37 5.80 2.72
N VAL A 193 -13.30 7.12 2.60
CA VAL A 193 -12.33 7.81 1.74
C VAL A 193 -11.39 8.55 2.66
N CYS A 194 -10.11 8.19 2.64
CA CYS A 194 -9.11 8.89 3.45
C CYS A 194 -7.68 8.64 2.94
N HIS A 195 -6.80 9.56 3.30
CA HIS A 195 -5.37 9.44 3.05
C HIS A 195 -4.66 8.70 4.18
N HIS A 196 -3.41 8.25 3.96
CA HIS A 196 -2.61 7.57 4.99
C HIS A 196 -2.27 8.47 6.19
N GLN A 197 -2.47 9.78 6.10
CA GLN A 197 -2.27 10.70 7.22
C GLN A 197 -3.12 10.34 8.45
N HIS A 198 -4.31 9.80 8.23
CA HIS A 198 -5.17 9.27 9.30
C HIS A 198 -4.63 7.98 9.96
N TRP A 199 -3.60 7.38 9.37
CA TRP A 199 -2.83 6.29 9.98
C TRP A 199 -1.58 6.81 10.70
N VAL A 200 -0.85 7.73 10.08
CA VAL A 200 0.46 8.21 10.55
C VAL A 200 0.32 9.11 11.77
N TYR A 201 -0.47 10.18 11.68
CA TYR A 201 -0.55 11.19 12.74
C TYR A 201 -1.04 10.65 14.09
N PRO A 202 -2.13 9.85 14.16
CA PRO A 202 -2.57 9.31 15.45
C PRO A 202 -1.54 8.40 16.11
N ARG A 203 -0.79 7.66 15.31
CA ARG A 203 0.16 6.66 15.81
C ARG A 203 1.53 7.24 16.14
N GLU A 204 2.04 8.15 15.32
CA GLU A 204 3.40 8.66 15.43
C GLU A 204 3.46 10.01 16.15
N ALA A 205 2.53 10.90 15.86
CA ALA A 205 2.47 12.23 16.47
C ALA A 205 1.49 12.35 17.65
N GLY A 206 0.58 11.38 17.81
CA GLY A 206 -0.35 11.33 18.94
C GLY A 206 -1.49 12.35 18.87
N TYR A 207 -1.81 12.90 17.67
CA TYR A 207 -2.92 13.84 17.49
C TYR A 207 -3.64 13.60 16.16
N GLN A 208 -4.79 14.26 15.99
CA GLN A 208 -5.57 14.24 14.74
C GLN A 208 -4.83 15.01 13.64
N PRO A 209 -4.79 14.49 12.39
CA PRO A 209 -4.10 15.17 11.28
C PRO A 209 -4.77 16.47 10.83
N GLY A 210 -6.05 16.71 11.17
CA GLY A 210 -6.83 17.82 10.64
C GLY A 210 -7.14 17.71 9.15
N ALA A 211 -6.86 16.56 8.53
CA ALA A 211 -7.11 16.30 7.13
C ALA A 211 -8.58 15.92 6.89
N PRO A 212 -9.17 16.27 5.72
CA PRO A 212 -10.51 15.83 5.40
C PRO A 212 -10.57 14.31 5.16
N TYR A 213 -11.74 13.74 5.42
CA TYR A 213 -12.09 12.36 5.11
C TYR A 213 -13.61 12.25 4.88
N PHE A 214 -14.05 11.13 4.32
CA PHE A 214 -15.45 10.73 4.29
C PHE A 214 -15.59 9.37 4.97
N LEU A 215 -16.47 9.27 5.97
CA LEU A 215 -16.78 8.02 6.66
C LEU A 215 -18.30 7.84 6.74
N LYS A 216 -18.79 6.70 6.23
CA LYS A 216 -20.16 6.24 6.41
C LYS A 216 -20.14 4.94 7.20
N ILE A 217 -20.89 4.89 8.30
CA ILE A 217 -20.99 3.72 9.20
C ILE A 217 -22.35 3.07 8.99
N ILE A 218 -22.33 1.75 8.75
CA ILE A 218 -23.50 0.93 8.51
C ILE A 218 -23.50 -0.23 9.50
N ILE A 219 -24.52 -0.33 10.34
CA ILE A 219 -24.69 -1.43 11.32
C ILE A 219 -26.02 -2.10 11.09
N ASN A 220 -26.05 -3.43 10.98
CA ASN A 220 -27.25 -4.20 10.68
C ASN A 220 -28.00 -3.70 9.43
N GLN A 221 -27.26 -3.23 8.40
CA GLN A 221 -27.76 -2.66 7.14
C GLN A 221 -28.40 -1.24 7.29
N GLU A 222 -28.35 -0.63 8.45
CA GLU A 222 -28.82 0.73 8.70
C GLU A 222 -27.64 1.71 8.77
N VAL A 223 -27.80 2.89 8.17
CA VAL A 223 -26.80 3.97 8.27
C VAL A 223 -26.95 4.62 9.64
N VAL A 224 -25.86 4.63 10.41
CA VAL A 224 -25.84 5.10 11.79
C VAL A 224 -24.71 6.11 12.05
N THR A 225 -24.14 6.69 11.03
CA THR A 225 -22.97 7.60 11.12
C THR A 225 -23.18 8.70 12.16
N ASP A 226 -24.35 9.33 12.15
CA ASP A 226 -24.68 10.46 13.04
C ASP A 226 -24.80 10.08 14.51
N GLN A 227 -24.77 8.80 14.84
CA GLN A 227 -24.79 8.30 16.22
C GLN A 227 -23.40 8.26 16.86
N PHE A 228 -22.36 8.58 16.09
CA PHE A 228 -20.97 8.43 16.50
C PHE A 228 -20.16 9.72 16.29
N ASP A 229 -19.19 9.93 17.16
CA ASP A 229 -18.11 10.89 16.95
C ASP A 229 -17.09 10.27 15.98
N THR A 230 -17.20 10.63 14.71
CA THR A 230 -16.37 10.07 13.65
C THR A 230 -14.90 10.46 13.78
N ASP A 231 -14.57 11.66 14.28
CA ASP A 231 -13.19 12.09 14.52
C ASP A 231 -12.54 11.24 15.61
N LYS A 232 -13.27 10.97 16.68
CA LYS A 232 -12.80 10.07 17.75
C LYS A 232 -12.60 8.64 17.23
N ILE A 233 -13.50 8.12 16.39
CA ILE A 233 -13.35 6.79 15.77
C ILE A 233 -12.11 6.73 14.89
N MET A 234 -11.91 7.71 14.01
CA MET A 234 -10.73 7.78 13.11
C MET A 234 -9.42 7.80 13.90
N TYR A 235 -9.40 8.49 15.04
CA TYR A 235 -8.23 8.57 15.91
C TYR A 235 -8.00 7.29 16.72
N ASP A 236 -8.99 6.84 17.49
CA ASP A 236 -8.83 5.74 18.43
C ASP A 236 -8.65 4.38 17.76
N SER A 237 -9.32 4.15 16.63
CA SER A 237 -9.27 2.86 15.95
C SER A 237 -7.86 2.48 15.48
N VAL A 238 -7.08 3.43 14.97
CA VAL A 238 -5.72 3.16 14.48
C VAL A 238 -4.71 3.00 15.62
N LYS A 239 -5.02 3.52 16.81
CA LYS A 239 -4.20 3.31 18.03
C LYS A 239 -4.34 1.91 18.62
N MET A 240 -5.28 1.08 18.13
CA MET A 240 -5.39 -0.32 18.52
C MET A 240 -4.25 -1.19 17.96
N TYR A 241 -3.51 -0.73 16.96
CA TYR A 241 -2.35 -1.45 16.44
C TYR A 241 -1.16 -1.38 17.40
N PRO A 242 -0.34 -2.44 17.47
CA PRO A 242 0.91 -2.40 18.25
C PRO A 242 1.85 -1.33 17.69
N GLU A 243 2.73 -0.83 18.54
CA GLU A 243 3.81 0.06 18.13
C GLU A 243 4.82 -0.65 17.20
N GLY A 244 5.63 0.16 16.51
CA GLY A 244 6.67 -0.34 15.61
C GLY A 244 6.11 -0.94 14.32
N ILE A 245 6.80 -1.96 13.79
CA ILE A 245 6.55 -2.56 12.47
C ILE A 245 5.64 -3.80 12.49
N SER A 246 5.15 -4.22 13.66
CA SER A 246 4.33 -5.44 13.80
C SER A 246 3.05 -5.43 12.95
N PHE A 247 2.58 -4.25 12.52
CA PHE A 247 1.44 -4.12 11.61
C PHE A 247 1.73 -4.61 10.18
N THR A 248 2.97 -4.89 9.80
CA THR A 248 3.32 -5.38 8.45
C THR A 248 2.67 -6.71 8.11
N THR A 249 2.33 -7.53 9.12
CA THR A 249 1.51 -8.72 8.96
C THR A 249 0.11 -8.40 8.42
N VAL A 250 -0.50 -7.30 8.86
CA VAL A 250 -1.81 -6.86 8.38
C VAL A 250 -1.70 -6.30 6.95
N SER A 251 -0.60 -5.61 6.64
CA SER A 251 -0.30 -5.18 5.27
C SER A 251 -0.14 -6.37 4.32
N ALA A 252 0.53 -7.44 4.75
CA ALA A 252 0.64 -8.68 3.98
C ALA A 252 -0.72 -9.35 3.78
N SER A 253 -1.58 -9.37 4.81
CA SER A 253 -2.96 -9.87 4.72
C SER A 253 -3.80 -9.06 3.71
N SER A 254 -3.65 -7.72 3.70
CA SER A 254 -4.28 -6.84 2.71
C SER A 254 -3.85 -7.22 1.28
N ALA A 255 -2.56 -7.43 1.05
CA ALA A 255 -2.03 -7.82 -0.26
C ALA A 255 -2.64 -9.14 -0.76
N ILE A 256 -2.70 -10.16 0.11
CA ILE A 256 -3.22 -11.49 -0.24
C ILE A 256 -4.73 -11.45 -0.47
N LYS A 257 -5.48 -10.77 0.39
CA LYS A 257 -6.92 -10.55 0.22
C LYS A 257 -7.21 -9.92 -1.14
N ASN A 258 -6.51 -8.85 -1.48
CA ASN A 258 -6.73 -8.11 -2.72
C ASN A 258 -6.31 -8.95 -3.95
N LEU A 259 -5.18 -9.65 -3.87
CA LEU A 259 -4.75 -10.57 -4.91
C LEU A 259 -5.80 -11.64 -5.19
N LYS A 260 -6.25 -12.35 -4.14
CA LYS A 260 -7.24 -13.44 -4.26
C LYS A 260 -8.54 -12.94 -4.86
N ALA A 261 -9.05 -11.80 -4.39
CA ALA A 261 -10.28 -11.22 -4.90
C ALA A 261 -10.24 -10.99 -6.41
N MET A 262 -9.10 -10.55 -6.95
CA MET A 262 -8.93 -10.34 -8.39
C MET A 262 -8.73 -11.65 -9.15
N ILE A 263 -7.81 -12.53 -8.70
CA ILE A 263 -7.48 -13.75 -9.46
C ILE A 263 -8.57 -14.84 -9.43
N TYR A 264 -9.45 -14.81 -8.41
CA TYR A 264 -10.59 -15.72 -8.26
C TYR A 264 -11.93 -15.07 -8.61
N ASN A 265 -11.94 -13.81 -9.05
CA ASN A 265 -13.13 -13.08 -9.46
C ASN A 265 -14.21 -13.01 -8.37
N GLU A 266 -13.81 -12.70 -7.13
CA GLU A 266 -14.70 -12.77 -5.97
C GLU A 266 -15.76 -11.66 -5.92
N GLY A 267 -15.54 -10.55 -6.63
CA GLY A 267 -16.42 -9.37 -6.57
C GLY A 267 -16.42 -8.71 -5.18
N LEU A 268 -15.28 -8.78 -4.48
CA LEU A 268 -15.12 -8.34 -3.10
C LEU A 268 -15.25 -6.82 -2.97
N ALA A 269 -16.22 -6.37 -2.16
CA ALA A 269 -16.28 -4.98 -1.71
C ALA A 269 -15.31 -4.79 -0.53
N THR A 270 -14.38 -3.86 -0.67
CA THR A 270 -13.32 -3.59 0.31
C THR A 270 -12.78 -2.17 0.16
N HIS A 271 -11.62 -1.87 0.72
CA HIS A 271 -10.91 -0.60 0.56
C HIS A 271 -9.52 -0.86 -0.03
N SER A 272 -9.01 0.12 -0.81
CA SER A 272 -7.65 0.06 -1.34
C SER A 272 -7.09 1.47 -1.56
N PRO A 273 -5.79 1.70 -1.27
CA PRO A 273 -5.13 2.93 -1.63
C PRO A 273 -4.69 2.92 -3.09
N GLY A 274 -4.71 4.07 -3.73
CA GLY A 274 -4.18 4.30 -5.07
C GLY A 274 -4.76 3.43 -6.20
N PRO A 275 -6.07 3.09 -6.21
CA PRO A 275 -6.63 2.24 -7.26
C PRO A 275 -6.47 2.92 -8.62
N ASN A 276 -5.89 2.21 -9.60
CA ASN A 276 -5.66 2.70 -10.96
C ASN A 276 -4.94 4.07 -11.04
N GLY A 277 -4.06 4.35 -10.05
CA GLY A 277 -3.28 5.59 -10.01
C GLY A 277 -4.02 6.79 -9.39
N LEU A 278 -5.13 6.59 -8.70
CA LEU A 278 -5.79 7.66 -7.93
C LEU A 278 -5.00 8.01 -6.66
N PRO A 279 -5.06 9.26 -6.16
CA PRO A 279 -4.44 9.64 -4.89
C PRO A 279 -5.20 9.08 -3.69
N GLY A 280 -4.50 8.73 -2.60
CA GLY A 280 -5.12 8.31 -1.33
C GLY A 280 -5.90 7.00 -1.41
N GLY A 281 -6.96 6.85 -0.60
CA GLY A 281 -7.68 5.60 -0.41
C GLY A 281 -9.19 5.68 -0.64
N TYR A 282 -9.77 4.57 -1.13
CA TYR A 282 -11.17 4.49 -1.57
C TYR A 282 -11.83 3.18 -1.20
N PRO A 283 -13.15 3.14 -1.03
CA PRO A 283 -13.90 1.90 -1.15
C PRO A 283 -13.84 1.43 -2.61
N VAL A 284 -13.57 0.13 -2.80
CA VAL A 284 -13.42 -0.50 -4.12
C VAL A 284 -14.16 -1.82 -4.19
N LYS A 285 -14.51 -2.23 -5.41
CA LYS A 285 -14.87 -3.61 -5.75
C LYS A 285 -13.72 -4.25 -6.51
N LEU A 286 -13.27 -5.41 -6.03
CA LEU A 286 -12.20 -6.19 -6.64
C LEU A 286 -12.76 -7.43 -7.32
N ASP A 287 -12.50 -7.58 -8.59
CA ASP A 287 -12.88 -8.75 -9.40
C ASP A 287 -11.87 -8.97 -10.54
N ALA A 288 -12.18 -9.84 -11.48
CA ALA A 288 -11.30 -10.14 -12.62
C ALA A 288 -11.01 -8.93 -13.54
N LYS A 289 -11.72 -7.81 -13.40
CA LYS A 289 -11.42 -6.56 -14.10
C LYS A 289 -10.40 -5.69 -13.36
N GLY A 290 -9.95 -6.12 -12.18
CA GLY A 290 -9.07 -5.37 -11.29
C GLY A 290 -9.85 -4.61 -10.22
N ALA A 291 -9.46 -3.35 -9.96
CA ALA A 291 -10.09 -2.50 -8.96
C ALA A 291 -11.04 -1.49 -9.62
N VAL A 292 -12.27 -1.46 -9.14
CA VAL A 292 -13.27 -0.45 -9.52
C VAL A 292 -13.65 0.33 -8.26
N VAL A 293 -13.50 1.65 -8.29
CA VAL A 293 -13.94 2.53 -7.19
C VAL A 293 -15.45 2.37 -6.99
N ASN A 294 -15.87 2.14 -5.74
CA ASN A 294 -17.24 1.81 -5.36
C ASN A 294 -17.73 2.75 -4.26
N LEU A 295 -17.86 4.03 -4.62
CA LEU A 295 -18.32 5.08 -3.71
C LEU A 295 -19.81 4.95 -3.39
N PRO A 296 -20.25 5.33 -2.19
CA PRO A 296 -21.66 5.51 -1.89
C PRO A 296 -22.20 6.77 -2.60
N ALA A 297 -23.53 6.87 -2.73
CA ALA A 297 -24.17 7.93 -3.50
C ALA A 297 -23.97 9.36 -2.94
N GLU A 298 -23.57 9.44 -1.66
CA GLU A 298 -23.38 10.70 -0.94
C GLU A 298 -22.07 11.42 -1.29
N ILE A 299 -21.19 10.81 -2.06
CA ILE A 299 -19.90 11.40 -2.45
C ILE A 299 -19.56 11.08 -3.90
N SER A 300 -19.22 12.08 -4.67
CA SER A 300 -18.72 11.93 -6.04
C SER A 300 -17.24 11.51 -6.07
N LEU A 301 -16.80 11.00 -7.23
CA LEU A 301 -15.38 10.68 -7.42
C LEU A 301 -14.49 11.93 -7.33
N GLU A 302 -14.96 13.06 -7.83
CA GLU A 302 -14.24 14.33 -7.77
C GLU A 302 -14.03 14.80 -6.34
N GLU A 303 -15.07 14.75 -5.50
CA GLU A 303 -14.98 15.07 -4.07
C GLU A 303 -14.04 14.11 -3.34
N ALA A 304 -14.11 12.81 -3.63
CA ALA A 304 -13.23 11.81 -3.03
C ALA A 304 -11.75 12.01 -3.42
N ILE A 305 -11.48 12.42 -4.66
CA ILE A 305 -10.14 12.80 -5.11
C ILE A 305 -9.67 14.04 -4.34
N ASN A 306 -10.50 15.08 -4.25
CA ASN A 306 -10.17 16.32 -3.55
C ASN A 306 -9.86 16.08 -2.05
N ILE A 307 -10.64 15.23 -1.35
CA ILE A 307 -10.34 14.81 0.03
C ILE A 307 -8.93 14.24 0.14
N ASN A 308 -8.55 13.36 -0.78
CA ASN A 308 -7.24 12.72 -0.74
C ASN A 308 -6.10 13.66 -1.16
N GLU A 309 -6.31 14.56 -2.11
CA GLU A 309 -5.32 15.57 -2.54
C GLU A 309 -5.07 16.61 -1.44
N GLU A 310 -6.12 17.14 -0.80
CA GLU A 310 -5.99 18.06 0.33
C GLU A 310 -5.27 17.38 1.51
N SER A 311 -5.59 16.13 1.81
CA SER A 311 -4.89 15.36 2.84
C SER A 311 -3.42 15.12 2.48
N GLY A 312 -3.12 14.93 1.20
CA GLY A 312 -1.76 14.71 0.67
C GLY A 312 -0.83 15.92 0.84
N LYS A 313 -1.37 17.12 1.00
CA LYS A 313 -0.56 18.32 1.28
C LYS A 313 0.18 18.23 2.62
N LEU A 314 -0.33 17.42 3.57
CA LEU A 314 0.37 17.14 4.82
C LEU A 314 1.66 16.32 4.64
N ASP A 315 1.85 15.70 3.48
CA ASP A 315 3.13 15.09 3.08
C ASP A 315 4.13 16.10 2.53
N SER A 316 3.78 17.36 2.58
CA SER A 316 4.57 18.45 2.00
C SER A 316 4.78 18.33 0.48
N ILE A 317 3.84 17.69 -0.19
CA ILE A 317 3.72 17.68 -1.65
C ILE A 317 2.71 18.76 -2.04
N GLU A 318 3.19 19.81 -2.70
CA GLU A 318 2.35 20.90 -3.19
C GLU A 318 1.48 20.42 -4.36
N GLN A 319 2.08 19.66 -5.29
CA GLN A 319 1.41 19.20 -6.49
C GLN A 319 2.11 17.99 -7.14
N ILE A 320 1.31 17.09 -7.72
CA ILE A 320 1.75 16.11 -8.70
C ILE A 320 1.21 16.55 -10.07
N LYS A 321 2.09 17.03 -10.96
CA LYS A 321 1.72 17.55 -12.29
C LYS A 321 1.27 16.43 -13.23
N ASN A 322 0.64 16.80 -14.35
CA ASN A 322 0.14 15.84 -15.34
C ASN A 322 1.24 14.99 -16.02
N ASP A 323 2.48 15.46 -16.00
CA ASP A 323 3.64 14.71 -16.49
C ASP A 323 4.35 13.88 -15.40
N GLY A 324 3.72 13.76 -14.22
CA GLY A 324 4.25 13.04 -13.07
C GLY A 324 5.25 13.84 -12.22
N THR A 325 5.60 15.07 -12.61
CA THR A 325 6.51 15.92 -11.82
C THR A 325 5.92 16.18 -10.45
N VAL A 326 6.67 15.83 -9.41
CA VAL A 326 6.32 16.11 -8.00
C VAL A 326 6.94 17.42 -7.59
N VAL A 327 6.15 18.33 -7.04
CA VAL A 327 6.58 19.63 -6.51
C VAL A 327 6.44 19.60 -5.00
N PHE A 328 7.53 19.86 -4.29
CA PHE A 328 7.53 19.93 -2.84
C PHE A 328 7.06 21.30 -2.36
N SER A 329 6.47 21.37 -1.16
CA SER A 329 6.21 22.64 -0.49
C SER A 329 7.51 23.36 -0.17
N ASP A 330 7.46 24.70 -0.06
CA ASP A 330 8.64 25.50 0.33
C ASP A 330 9.21 25.04 1.67
N TYR A 331 8.35 24.70 2.62
CA TYR A 331 8.75 24.19 3.93
C TYR A 331 9.57 22.89 3.83
N SER A 332 9.07 21.89 3.09
CA SER A 332 9.79 20.64 2.88
C SER A 332 11.12 20.87 2.15
N TYR A 333 11.10 21.70 1.11
CA TYR A 333 12.31 22.02 0.36
C TYR A 333 13.41 22.64 1.24
N GLU A 334 13.09 23.61 2.08
CA GLU A 334 14.09 24.25 2.95
C GLU A 334 14.67 23.24 3.96
N ILE A 335 13.84 22.40 4.58
CA ILE A 335 14.31 21.35 5.49
C ILE A 335 15.22 20.35 4.78
N MET A 336 14.84 19.84 3.61
CA MET A 336 15.65 18.90 2.85
C MET A 336 16.99 19.52 2.44
N LYS A 337 16.98 20.79 2.00
CA LYS A 337 18.17 21.52 1.61
C LYS A 337 19.12 21.73 2.79
N GLU A 338 18.62 22.26 3.89
CA GLU A 338 19.43 22.57 5.07
C GLU A 338 19.94 21.31 5.80
N THR A 339 19.13 20.28 5.86
CA THR A 339 19.42 19.10 6.69
C THR A 339 20.12 18.00 5.91
N LEU A 340 19.76 17.79 4.64
CA LEU A 340 20.28 16.72 3.81
C LEU A 340 21.17 17.20 2.66
N GLY A 341 21.28 18.52 2.46
CA GLY A 341 21.95 19.10 1.28
C GLY A 341 21.19 18.83 -0.02
N PHE A 342 19.93 18.45 0.05
CA PHE A 342 19.10 18.09 -1.11
C PHE A 342 18.40 19.34 -1.67
N ASP A 343 19.09 20.04 -2.58
CA ASP A 343 18.60 21.27 -3.22
C ASP A 343 17.72 20.93 -4.44
N CYS A 344 16.50 20.44 -4.18
CA CYS A 344 15.57 20.05 -5.21
C CYS A 344 14.13 20.43 -4.83
N ARG A 345 13.54 21.43 -5.53
CA ARG A 345 12.13 21.82 -5.33
C ARG A 345 11.13 20.90 -6.03
N SER A 346 11.58 20.17 -7.02
CA SER A 346 10.73 19.24 -7.75
C SER A 346 11.56 18.17 -8.44
N PHE A 347 11.01 17.00 -8.62
CA PHE A 347 11.64 15.96 -9.44
C PHE A 347 10.66 15.43 -10.48
N LYS A 348 11.19 14.97 -11.60
CA LYS A 348 10.44 14.27 -12.64
C LYS A 348 10.80 12.79 -12.57
N PRO A 349 9.80 11.87 -12.50
CA PRO A 349 10.03 10.42 -12.39
C PRO A 349 10.56 9.78 -13.69
#